data_70fa3be6797208039cb7820080103643
#
_entry.id   70fa3be6797208039cb7820080103643
#
_cell.length_a   1.000
_cell.length_b   1.000
_cell.length_c   1.000
_cell.angle_alpha   90.00
_cell.angle_beta   90.00
_cell.angle_gamma   90.00
#
_symmetry.space_group_name_H-M   'P 1'
#
loop_
_entity.id
_entity.type
_entity.pdbx_description
1 polymer ?
#
loop_
_entity_poly.entity_id
_entity_poly.type
_entity_poly.pdbx_seq_one_letter_code
_entity_poly.pdbx_strand_id
1 'polypeptide(L)'
;MTNKCIGFIGVGVMGSSIIKSLLKHSLNFDQICISDKSAEKAEELASQYKVKIKSISEIGQSCDVIFLSVKPQDLEAVLMELKKTLKPNVLVISIAAGKKIEFIEEHLASDVSVVRVMPNTPAQIGEGISAIAAGSKTSKEDMELATQLFLASGEVVIVAEEMLDAVTALSGSGPAYFFNFVESMIKAGVELGLSNEIATKLAIETISGSAAMLKESGLDAQTLRKNVTSPKGTTAAALEVFSDNNFDVLVLQAMSAAKKRAQELA
;
A
#
# COMPACT_ATOMS: atom_id res chain seq x y z
N MET A 1 -1.28 -13.04 -18.58
CA MET A 1 -2.31 -13.24 -17.54
C MET A 1 -2.09 -14.61 -16.93
N THR A 2 -2.14 -14.72 -15.62
CA THR A 2 -1.95 -16.01 -14.94
C THR A 2 -3.26 -16.82 -14.92
N ASN A 3 -3.17 -18.14 -15.08
CA ASN A 3 -4.31 -19.05 -14.87
C ASN A 3 -4.41 -19.53 -13.41
N LYS A 4 -3.70 -18.88 -12.49
CA LYS A 4 -3.61 -19.28 -11.10
C LYS A 4 -4.87 -18.89 -10.31
N CYS A 5 -5.27 -19.75 -9.37
CA CYS A 5 -6.29 -19.43 -8.38
C CYS A 5 -5.68 -18.58 -7.25
N ILE A 6 -6.32 -17.47 -6.92
CA ILE A 6 -5.85 -16.52 -5.92
C ILE A 6 -6.83 -16.44 -4.76
N GLY A 7 -6.36 -16.71 -3.56
CA GLY A 7 -7.13 -16.60 -2.33
C GLY A 7 -6.78 -15.34 -1.55
N PHE A 8 -7.78 -14.63 -1.05
CA PHE A 8 -7.59 -13.51 -0.12
C PHE A 8 -8.14 -13.88 1.25
N ILE A 9 -7.29 -13.82 2.26
CA ILE A 9 -7.70 -13.98 3.65
C ILE A 9 -7.65 -12.60 4.30
N GLY A 10 -8.84 -12.07 4.61
CA GLY A 10 -9.08 -10.68 4.97
C GLY A 10 -9.47 -9.83 3.75
N VAL A 11 -10.65 -9.22 3.80
CA VAL A 11 -11.15 -8.32 2.75
C VAL A 11 -11.42 -6.91 3.31
N GLY A 12 -10.50 -6.44 4.14
CA GLY A 12 -10.47 -5.04 4.58
C GLY A 12 -10.19 -4.09 3.42
N VAL A 13 -10.07 -2.80 3.71
CA VAL A 13 -9.88 -1.72 2.70
C VAL A 13 -8.78 -2.06 1.68
N MET A 14 -7.62 -2.52 2.13
CA MET A 14 -6.50 -2.81 1.22
C MET A 14 -6.72 -4.10 0.42
N GLY A 15 -7.18 -5.18 1.06
CA GLY A 15 -7.48 -6.44 0.37
C GLY A 15 -8.52 -6.26 -0.74
N SER A 16 -9.63 -5.57 -0.43
CA SER A 16 -10.68 -5.27 -1.42
C SER A 16 -10.17 -4.37 -2.55
N SER A 17 -9.27 -3.42 -2.26
CA SER A 17 -8.67 -2.56 -3.29
C SER A 17 -7.81 -3.34 -4.27
N ILE A 18 -7.00 -4.27 -3.77
CA ILE A 18 -6.18 -5.15 -4.61
C ILE A 18 -7.08 -6.06 -5.47
N ILE A 19 -8.12 -6.68 -4.87
CA ILE A 19 -9.11 -7.49 -5.60
C ILE A 19 -9.73 -6.69 -6.74
N LYS A 20 -10.23 -5.49 -6.45
CA LYS A 20 -10.81 -4.60 -7.46
C LYS A 20 -9.86 -4.29 -8.62
N SER A 21 -8.61 -3.99 -8.29
CA SER A 21 -7.59 -3.68 -9.29
C SER A 21 -7.23 -4.89 -10.14
N LEU A 22 -7.10 -6.07 -9.54
CA LEU A 22 -6.84 -7.32 -10.24
C LEU A 22 -7.97 -7.69 -11.22
N LEU A 23 -9.22 -7.55 -10.78
CA LEU A 23 -10.39 -7.81 -11.62
C LEU A 23 -10.51 -6.82 -12.79
N LYS A 24 -10.12 -5.55 -12.57
CA LYS A 24 -10.16 -4.52 -13.61
C LYS A 24 -9.10 -4.75 -14.70
N HIS A 25 -7.93 -5.26 -14.35
CA HIS A 25 -6.76 -5.21 -15.22
C HIS A 25 -6.20 -6.58 -15.64
N SER A 26 -6.40 -7.64 -14.85
CA SER A 26 -5.58 -8.84 -15.02
C SER A 26 -6.30 -10.19 -14.88
N LEU A 27 -7.36 -10.30 -14.08
CA LEU A 27 -7.96 -11.58 -13.69
C LEU A 27 -9.47 -11.63 -13.95
N ASN A 28 -9.97 -12.87 -14.06
CA ASN A 28 -11.40 -13.14 -14.03
C ASN A 28 -11.87 -13.42 -12.60
N PHE A 29 -13.13 -13.10 -12.30
CA PHE A 29 -13.72 -13.31 -10.97
C PHE A 29 -13.67 -14.77 -10.52
N ASP A 30 -13.74 -15.75 -11.44
CA ASP A 30 -13.63 -17.18 -11.14
C ASP A 30 -12.29 -17.60 -10.56
N GLN A 31 -11.24 -16.80 -10.76
CA GLN A 31 -9.91 -17.06 -10.26
C GLN A 31 -9.70 -16.56 -8.82
N ILE A 32 -10.65 -15.78 -8.27
CA ILE A 32 -10.51 -15.17 -6.96
C ILE A 32 -11.44 -15.86 -5.95
N CYS A 33 -10.86 -16.25 -4.82
CA CYS A 33 -11.57 -16.73 -3.64
C CYS A 33 -11.27 -15.82 -2.45
N ILE A 34 -12.26 -15.61 -1.59
CA ILE A 34 -12.12 -14.73 -0.42
C ILE A 34 -12.56 -15.42 0.87
N SER A 35 -11.92 -15.04 1.96
CA SER A 35 -12.29 -15.38 3.33
C SER A 35 -12.16 -14.16 4.22
N ASP A 36 -13.14 -13.91 5.07
CA ASP A 36 -13.05 -12.88 6.13
C ASP A 36 -13.77 -13.37 7.38
N LYS A 37 -13.33 -12.92 8.55
CA LYS A 37 -13.99 -13.20 9.83
C LYS A 37 -15.38 -12.56 9.93
N SER A 38 -15.63 -11.49 9.16
CA SER A 38 -16.95 -10.88 9.01
C SER A 38 -17.64 -11.48 7.78
N ALA A 39 -18.63 -12.34 8.01
CA ALA A 39 -19.43 -12.91 6.94
C ALA A 39 -20.11 -11.81 6.09
N GLU A 40 -20.62 -10.75 6.73
CA GLU A 40 -21.25 -9.61 6.06
C GLU A 40 -20.32 -8.96 5.03
N LYS A 41 -19.05 -8.67 5.39
CA LYS A 41 -18.07 -8.08 4.44
C LYS A 41 -17.73 -9.02 3.30
N ALA A 42 -17.61 -10.33 3.60
CA ALA A 42 -17.34 -11.33 2.57
C ALA A 42 -18.51 -11.43 1.58
N GLU A 43 -19.75 -11.46 2.06
CA GLU A 43 -20.96 -11.51 1.26
C GLU A 43 -21.16 -10.24 0.41
N GLU A 44 -20.93 -9.06 0.98
CA GLU A 44 -20.97 -7.78 0.26
C GLU A 44 -19.99 -7.79 -0.92
N LEU A 45 -18.73 -8.13 -0.65
CA LEU A 45 -17.68 -8.16 -1.69
C LEU A 45 -17.96 -9.25 -2.74
N ALA A 46 -18.40 -10.43 -2.31
CA ALA A 46 -18.75 -11.53 -3.20
C ALA A 46 -19.93 -11.17 -4.12
N SER A 47 -20.93 -10.50 -3.58
CA SER A 47 -22.07 -10.00 -4.37
C SER A 47 -21.65 -8.96 -5.40
N GLN A 48 -20.79 -8.01 -4.97
CA GLN A 48 -20.32 -6.91 -5.82
C GLN A 48 -19.43 -7.38 -6.99
N TYR A 49 -18.52 -8.33 -6.72
CA TYR A 49 -17.49 -8.74 -7.69
C TYR A 49 -17.68 -10.18 -8.21
N LYS A 50 -18.70 -10.89 -7.75
CA LYS A 50 -19.01 -12.29 -8.10
C LYS A 50 -17.87 -13.27 -7.78
N VAL A 51 -17.02 -12.95 -6.81
CA VAL A 51 -15.95 -13.81 -6.32
C VAL A 51 -16.50 -14.87 -5.35
N LYS A 52 -15.77 -15.98 -5.18
CA LYS A 52 -16.23 -17.12 -4.36
C LYS A 52 -15.81 -16.94 -2.90
N ILE A 53 -16.74 -17.12 -1.97
CA ILE A 53 -16.41 -17.23 -0.54
C ILE A 53 -15.95 -18.65 -0.26
N LYS A 54 -14.84 -18.80 0.44
CA LYS A 54 -14.29 -20.08 0.90
C LYS A 54 -13.76 -19.94 2.33
N SER A 55 -13.68 -21.05 3.05
CA SER A 55 -12.96 -21.13 4.31
C SER A 55 -11.45 -20.99 4.08
N ILE A 56 -10.70 -20.64 5.13
CA ILE A 56 -9.24 -20.58 5.09
C ILE A 56 -8.65 -21.91 4.62
N SER A 57 -9.19 -23.01 5.13
CA SER A 57 -8.78 -24.37 4.75
C SER A 57 -8.99 -24.68 3.26
N GLU A 58 -10.14 -24.32 2.68
CA GLU A 58 -10.39 -24.50 1.25
C GLU A 58 -9.50 -23.60 0.38
N ILE A 59 -9.18 -22.39 0.83
CA ILE A 59 -8.20 -21.51 0.18
C ILE A 59 -6.82 -22.18 0.19
N GLY A 60 -6.36 -22.70 1.32
CA GLY A 60 -5.09 -23.42 1.45
C GLY A 60 -4.98 -24.60 0.49
N GLN A 61 -6.06 -25.38 0.32
CA GLN A 61 -6.08 -26.57 -0.54
C GLN A 61 -6.15 -26.23 -2.03
N SER A 62 -6.75 -25.11 -2.42
CA SER A 62 -7.10 -24.86 -3.82
C SER A 62 -6.36 -23.72 -4.48
N CYS A 63 -5.88 -22.72 -3.73
CA CYS A 63 -5.27 -21.53 -4.32
C CYS A 63 -3.77 -21.70 -4.56
N ASP A 64 -3.27 -21.08 -5.63
CA ASP A 64 -1.85 -21.04 -5.99
C ASP A 64 -1.13 -19.86 -5.37
N VAL A 65 -1.87 -18.79 -5.13
CA VAL A 65 -1.40 -17.56 -4.46
C VAL A 65 -2.38 -17.23 -3.34
N ILE A 66 -1.85 -16.94 -2.17
CA ILE A 66 -2.67 -16.58 -0.99
C ILE A 66 -2.23 -15.22 -0.46
N PHE A 67 -3.13 -14.26 -0.49
CA PHE A 67 -2.95 -12.95 0.14
C PHE A 67 -3.36 -13.00 1.61
N LEU A 68 -2.43 -12.64 2.49
CA LEU A 68 -2.67 -12.41 3.91
C LEU A 68 -2.90 -10.92 4.13
N SER A 69 -4.17 -10.52 4.15
CA SER A 69 -4.61 -9.13 4.31
C SER A 69 -5.43 -8.90 5.58
N VAL A 70 -5.19 -9.75 6.57
CA VAL A 70 -5.74 -9.61 7.93
C VAL A 70 -4.96 -8.61 8.76
N LYS A 71 -5.54 -8.18 9.88
CA LYS A 71 -4.81 -7.35 10.84
C LYS A 71 -3.66 -8.14 11.47
N PRO A 72 -2.53 -7.48 11.84
CA PRO A 72 -1.35 -8.17 12.40
C PRO A 72 -1.66 -9.09 13.58
N GLN A 73 -2.60 -8.72 14.45
CA GLN A 73 -2.99 -9.52 15.61
C GLN A 73 -3.79 -10.79 15.27
N ASP A 74 -4.39 -10.85 14.07
CA ASP A 74 -5.16 -12.01 13.62
C ASP A 74 -4.30 -12.98 12.79
N LEU A 75 -3.07 -12.58 12.41
CA LEU A 75 -2.24 -13.29 11.44
C LEU A 75 -1.80 -14.68 11.93
N GLU A 76 -1.38 -14.80 13.18
CA GLU A 76 -0.90 -16.06 13.74
C GLU A 76 -1.96 -17.16 13.66
N ALA A 77 -3.19 -16.86 14.08
CA ALA A 77 -4.31 -17.80 14.01
C ALA A 77 -4.59 -18.26 12.57
N VAL A 78 -4.51 -17.35 11.60
CA VAL A 78 -4.67 -17.65 10.18
C VAL A 78 -3.56 -18.57 9.68
N LEU A 79 -2.31 -18.30 10.04
CA LEU A 79 -1.16 -19.12 9.66
C LEU A 79 -1.24 -20.54 10.22
N MET A 80 -1.67 -20.67 11.49
CA MET A 80 -1.86 -21.99 12.14
C MET A 80 -2.97 -22.83 11.44
N GLU A 81 -4.02 -22.19 10.93
CA GLU A 81 -5.07 -22.88 10.17
C GLU A 81 -4.56 -23.26 8.77
N LEU A 82 -3.93 -22.33 8.05
CA LEU A 82 -3.36 -22.54 6.73
C LEU A 82 -2.33 -23.67 6.71
N LYS A 83 -1.43 -23.72 7.69
CA LYS A 83 -0.37 -24.74 7.79
C LYS A 83 -0.90 -26.15 7.62
N LYS A 84 -2.13 -26.42 8.07
CA LYS A 84 -2.75 -27.76 8.02
C LYS A 84 -3.22 -28.16 6.63
N THR A 85 -3.39 -27.20 5.74
CA THR A 85 -4.12 -27.40 4.47
C THR A 85 -3.39 -26.86 3.25
N LEU A 86 -2.28 -26.17 3.43
CA LEU A 86 -1.49 -25.62 2.32
C LEU A 86 -1.07 -26.71 1.35
N LYS A 87 -1.38 -26.51 0.08
CA LYS A 87 -0.84 -27.34 -0.98
C LYS A 87 0.63 -26.99 -1.28
N PRO A 88 1.41 -27.90 -1.90
CA PRO A 88 2.79 -27.61 -2.32
C PRO A 88 2.88 -26.44 -3.31
N ASN A 89 4.04 -25.76 -3.34
CA ASN A 89 4.38 -24.70 -4.29
C ASN A 89 3.38 -23.50 -4.28
N VAL A 90 2.83 -23.18 -3.11
CA VAL A 90 1.98 -22.02 -2.93
C VAL A 90 2.85 -20.77 -2.71
N LEU A 91 2.46 -19.67 -3.33
CA LEU A 91 3.01 -18.35 -3.03
C LEU A 91 2.12 -17.66 -1.98
N VAL A 92 2.69 -17.32 -0.84
CA VAL A 92 2.03 -16.54 0.21
C VAL A 92 2.49 -15.08 0.11
N ILE A 93 1.57 -14.15 -0.04
CA ILE A 93 1.83 -12.72 -0.11
C ILE A 93 1.21 -12.05 1.11
N SER A 94 2.04 -11.50 1.98
CA SER A 94 1.56 -10.78 3.17
C SER A 94 1.61 -9.28 2.98
N ILE A 95 0.48 -8.61 3.23
CA ILE A 95 0.38 -7.15 3.34
C ILE A 95 0.15 -6.70 4.80
N ALA A 96 0.32 -7.59 5.76
CA ALA A 96 0.16 -7.28 7.18
C ALA A 96 1.32 -6.39 7.65
N ALA A 97 0.98 -5.18 8.13
CA ALA A 97 1.98 -4.25 8.64
C ALA A 97 2.72 -4.82 9.87
N GLY A 98 4.02 -4.58 9.94
CA GLY A 98 4.85 -4.95 11.08
C GLY A 98 5.27 -6.43 11.13
N LYS A 99 4.58 -7.38 10.53
CA LYS A 99 4.92 -8.80 10.62
C LYS A 99 6.01 -9.18 9.62
N LYS A 100 7.14 -9.68 10.13
CA LYS A 100 8.31 -10.08 9.33
C LYS A 100 8.07 -11.38 8.56
N ILE A 101 8.82 -11.56 7.50
CA ILE A 101 8.83 -12.78 6.67
C ILE A 101 9.19 -13.99 7.53
N GLU A 102 10.23 -13.89 8.37
CA GLU A 102 10.66 -14.94 9.29
C GLU A 102 9.51 -15.47 10.14
N PHE A 103 8.70 -14.57 10.73
CA PHE A 103 7.51 -14.94 11.50
C PHE A 103 6.51 -15.76 10.66
N ILE A 104 6.30 -15.41 9.40
CA ILE A 104 5.38 -16.13 8.52
C ILE A 104 5.95 -17.50 8.14
N GLU A 105 7.24 -17.56 7.79
CA GLU A 105 7.94 -18.80 7.41
C GLU A 105 7.98 -19.81 8.56
N GLU A 106 8.18 -19.38 9.81
CA GLU A 106 8.18 -20.25 11.00
C GLU A 106 6.80 -20.87 11.27
N HIS A 107 5.74 -20.16 10.96
CA HIS A 107 4.36 -20.62 11.19
C HIS A 107 3.79 -21.45 10.04
N LEU A 108 4.42 -21.44 8.87
CA LEU A 108 4.02 -22.25 7.70
C LEU A 108 4.91 -23.48 7.53
N ALA A 109 4.78 -24.19 6.43
CA ALA A 109 5.68 -25.27 6.05
C ALA A 109 7.01 -24.71 5.52
N SER A 110 8.10 -25.48 5.66
CA SER A 110 9.47 -25.05 5.37
C SER A 110 9.77 -24.74 3.90
N ASP A 111 8.88 -25.10 2.98
CA ASP A 111 9.04 -24.98 1.52
C ASP A 111 8.08 -23.96 0.89
N VAL A 112 7.40 -23.15 1.71
CA VAL A 112 6.45 -22.13 1.22
C VAL A 112 7.19 -20.88 0.81
N SER A 113 6.91 -20.38 -0.42
CA SER A 113 7.37 -19.08 -0.88
C SER A 113 6.59 -17.96 -0.17
N VAL A 114 7.30 -17.00 0.42
CA VAL A 114 6.71 -15.86 1.13
C VAL A 114 7.20 -14.56 0.51
N VAL A 115 6.27 -13.68 0.14
CA VAL A 115 6.58 -12.31 -0.27
C VAL A 115 5.87 -11.35 0.69
N ARG A 116 6.63 -10.43 1.26
CA ARG A 116 6.08 -9.36 2.09
C ARG A 116 5.93 -8.09 1.27
N VAL A 117 4.80 -7.45 1.38
CA VAL A 117 4.48 -6.25 0.59
C VAL A 117 3.96 -5.14 1.48
N MET A 118 4.43 -3.93 1.22
CA MET A 118 3.90 -2.71 1.81
C MET A 118 3.28 -1.83 0.73
N PRO A 119 1.96 -1.97 0.49
CA PRO A 119 1.21 -1.10 -0.41
C PRO A 119 0.81 0.21 0.29
N ASN A 120 0.21 1.13 -0.45
CA ASN A 120 -0.39 2.34 0.10
C ASN A 120 -1.82 2.59 -0.43
N THR A 121 -2.55 3.50 0.23
CA THR A 121 -3.98 3.71 -0.04
C THR A 121 -4.34 4.22 -1.44
N PRO A 122 -3.50 4.96 -2.19
CA PRO A 122 -3.80 5.31 -3.58
C PRO A 122 -3.96 4.11 -4.52
N ALA A 123 -3.57 2.90 -4.11
CA ALA A 123 -3.89 1.65 -4.80
C ALA A 123 -5.40 1.47 -5.06
N GLN A 124 -6.27 2.11 -4.26
CA GLN A 124 -7.73 2.07 -4.46
C GLN A 124 -8.18 2.64 -5.81
N ILE A 125 -7.40 3.53 -6.38
CA ILE A 125 -7.65 4.18 -7.67
C ILE A 125 -6.64 3.80 -8.75
N GLY A 126 -5.74 2.84 -8.46
CA GLY A 126 -4.70 2.40 -9.40
C GLY A 126 -3.44 3.28 -9.42
N GLU A 127 -3.33 4.23 -8.50
CA GLU A 127 -2.18 5.16 -8.36
C GLU A 127 -1.33 4.84 -7.12
N GLY A 128 -1.33 3.58 -6.71
CA GLY A 128 -0.55 3.11 -5.57
C GLY A 128 0.93 2.93 -5.89
N ILE A 129 1.71 2.75 -4.83
CA ILE A 129 3.05 2.19 -4.89
C ILE A 129 3.17 1.08 -3.86
N SER A 130 3.74 -0.05 -4.27
CA SER A 130 3.95 -1.20 -3.41
C SER A 130 5.44 -1.55 -3.35
N ALA A 131 6.01 -1.61 -2.16
CA ALA A 131 7.33 -2.18 -1.98
C ALA A 131 7.22 -3.66 -1.64
N ILE A 132 7.97 -4.51 -2.35
CA ILE A 132 7.92 -5.96 -2.19
C ILE A 132 9.29 -6.51 -1.78
N ALA A 133 9.29 -7.45 -0.85
CA ALA A 133 10.48 -8.12 -0.35
C ALA A 133 10.31 -9.64 -0.40
N ALA A 134 11.36 -10.33 -0.86
CA ALA A 134 11.37 -11.78 -1.00
C ALA A 134 11.71 -12.47 0.32
N GLY A 135 11.02 -13.56 0.61
CA GLY A 135 11.41 -14.52 1.66
C GLY A 135 12.51 -15.46 1.24
N SER A 136 12.94 -16.30 2.20
CA SER A 136 14.11 -17.15 2.05
C SER A 136 13.97 -18.25 0.95
N LYS A 137 12.72 -18.62 0.64
CA LYS A 137 12.37 -19.66 -0.36
C LYS A 137 11.71 -19.10 -1.61
N THR A 138 11.62 -17.78 -1.71
CA THR A 138 10.94 -17.14 -2.83
C THR A 138 11.79 -17.24 -4.10
N SER A 139 11.23 -17.86 -5.12
CA SER A 139 11.87 -17.96 -6.43
C SER A 139 11.79 -16.65 -7.21
N LYS A 140 12.57 -16.57 -8.30
CA LYS A 140 12.48 -15.42 -9.21
C LYS A 140 11.11 -15.34 -9.87
N GLU A 141 10.54 -16.48 -10.23
CA GLU A 141 9.21 -16.61 -10.83
C GLU A 141 8.11 -16.14 -9.87
N ASP A 142 8.23 -16.43 -8.57
CA ASP A 142 7.30 -15.97 -7.55
C ASP A 142 7.38 -14.45 -7.36
N MET A 143 8.58 -13.88 -7.39
CA MET A 143 8.78 -12.43 -7.34
C MET A 143 8.21 -11.73 -8.58
N GLU A 144 8.41 -12.29 -9.77
CA GLU A 144 7.83 -11.78 -11.02
C GLU A 144 6.31 -11.82 -10.96
N LEU A 145 5.74 -12.92 -10.46
CA LEU A 145 4.28 -13.06 -10.27
C LEU A 145 3.75 -12.02 -9.27
N ALA A 146 4.37 -11.91 -8.10
CA ALA A 146 3.98 -10.91 -7.10
C ALA A 146 4.04 -9.48 -7.68
N THR A 147 5.11 -9.17 -8.42
CA THR A 147 5.25 -7.87 -9.10
C THR A 147 4.10 -7.62 -10.08
N GLN A 148 3.78 -8.59 -10.93
CA GLN A 148 2.68 -8.47 -11.90
C GLN A 148 1.32 -8.25 -11.23
N LEU A 149 1.08 -8.93 -10.10
CA LEU A 149 -0.18 -8.77 -9.36
C LEU A 149 -0.32 -7.37 -8.76
N PHE A 150 0.77 -6.79 -8.25
CA PHE A 150 0.73 -5.44 -7.66
C PHE A 150 0.77 -4.32 -8.69
N LEU A 151 1.35 -4.53 -9.87
CA LEU A 151 1.30 -3.56 -10.99
C LEU A 151 -0.14 -3.25 -11.43
N ALA A 152 -1.11 -4.12 -11.16
CA ALA A 152 -2.53 -3.83 -11.37
C ALA A 152 -3.05 -2.67 -10.51
N SER A 153 -2.40 -2.35 -9.39
CA SER A 153 -2.81 -1.30 -8.44
C SER A 153 -1.87 -0.09 -8.40
N GLY A 154 -0.86 -0.04 -9.26
CA GLY A 154 0.10 1.06 -9.37
C GLY A 154 1.53 0.59 -9.62
N GLU A 155 2.50 1.35 -9.13
CA GLU A 155 3.93 1.07 -9.29
C GLU A 155 4.43 0.04 -8.27
N VAL A 156 5.53 -0.63 -8.60
CA VAL A 156 6.18 -1.61 -7.72
C VAL A 156 7.68 -1.35 -7.62
N VAL A 157 8.21 -1.43 -6.41
CA VAL A 157 9.65 -1.42 -6.15
C VAL A 157 10.05 -2.67 -5.37
N ILE A 158 11.17 -3.29 -5.73
CA ILE A 158 11.74 -4.41 -4.99
C ILE A 158 12.77 -3.87 -4.00
N VAL A 159 12.65 -4.27 -2.74
CA VAL A 159 13.52 -3.83 -1.66
C VAL A 159 13.94 -5.00 -0.78
N ALA A 160 15.01 -4.85 -0.01
CA ALA A 160 15.31 -5.76 1.08
C ALA A 160 14.28 -5.58 2.22
N GLU A 161 13.96 -6.65 2.96
CA GLU A 161 12.88 -6.62 3.96
C GLU A 161 13.11 -5.56 5.04
N GLU A 162 14.34 -5.37 5.46
CA GLU A 162 14.74 -4.37 6.48
C GLU A 162 14.43 -2.92 6.08
N MET A 163 14.20 -2.67 4.79
CA MET A 163 13.79 -1.35 4.30
C MET A 163 12.29 -1.09 4.45
N LEU A 164 11.45 -2.12 4.64
CA LEU A 164 10.00 -1.98 4.64
C LEU A 164 9.46 -1.08 5.76
N ASP A 165 10.16 -0.94 6.89
CA ASP A 165 9.74 0.00 7.94
C ASP A 165 9.96 1.46 7.51
N ALA A 166 11.04 1.74 6.78
CA ALA A 166 11.27 3.06 6.18
C ALA A 166 10.28 3.34 5.03
N VAL A 167 9.98 2.32 4.23
CA VAL A 167 8.91 2.38 3.21
C VAL A 167 7.56 2.67 3.84
N THR A 168 7.24 2.02 4.96
CA THR A 168 6.01 2.29 5.72
C THR A 168 5.92 3.75 6.13
N ALA A 169 7.01 4.31 6.65
CA ALA A 169 7.06 5.73 7.04
C ALA A 169 6.95 6.68 5.83
N LEU A 170 7.55 6.35 4.69
CA LEU A 170 7.57 7.22 3.51
C LEU A 170 6.29 7.12 2.68
N SER A 171 5.93 5.91 2.23
CA SER A 171 4.84 5.69 1.28
C SER A 171 3.58 5.08 1.90
N GLY A 172 3.72 4.23 2.92
CA GLY A 172 2.57 3.64 3.60
C GLY A 172 1.75 4.69 4.37
N SER A 173 2.43 5.49 5.18
CA SER A 173 1.84 6.60 5.96
C SER A 173 1.77 7.91 5.16
N GLY A 174 2.55 8.03 4.09
CA GLY A 174 2.71 9.24 3.27
C GLY A 174 1.41 9.90 2.83
N PRO A 175 0.40 9.16 2.35
CA PRO A 175 -0.87 9.75 1.95
C PRO A 175 -1.53 10.61 3.06
N ALA A 176 -1.43 10.16 4.34
CA ALA A 176 -1.96 10.93 5.45
C ALA A 176 -1.23 12.27 5.67
N TYR A 177 0.07 12.34 5.38
CA TYR A 177 0.83 13.58 5.48
C TYR A 177 0.37 14.61 4.44
N PHE A 178 0.15 14.15 3.20
CA PHE A 178 -0.37 15.00 2.14
C PHE A 178 -1.80 15.47 2.43
N PHE A 179 -2.67 14.61 2.96
CA PHE A 179 -4.02 14.99 3.35
C PHE A 179 -3.99 16.06 4.46
N ASN A 180 -3.16 15.89 5.48
CA ASN A 180 -2.98 16.89 6.55
C ASN A 180 -2.43 18.22 6.02
N PHE A 181 -1.49 18.16 5.06
CA PHE A 181 -0.96 19.38 4.43
C PHE A 181 -2.04 20.10 3.61
N VAL A 182 -2.84 19.37 2.83
CA VAL A 182 -3.97 19.93 2.07
C VAL A 182 -5.01 20.54 3.00
N GLU A 183 -5.37 19.89 4.11
CA GLU A 183 -6.26 20.45 5.13
C GLU A 183 -5.72 21.78 5.67
N SER A 184 -4.42 21.85 5.95
CA SER A 184 -3.77 23.06 6.44
C SER A 184 -3.78 24.18 5.41
N MET A 185 -3.55 23.87 4.12
CA MET A 185 -3.64 24.83 3.02
C MET A 185 -5.05 25.37 2.86
N ILE A 186 -6.07 24.52 2.95
CA ILE A 186 -7.48 24.95 2.86
C ILE A 186 -7.82 25.92 3.99
N LYS A 187 -7.48 25.58 5.24
CA LYS A 187 -7.70 26.44 6.42
C LYS A 187 -7.03 27.78 6.25
N ALA A 188 -5.75 27.80 5.87
CA ALA A 188 -5.02 29.04 5.62
C ALA A 188 -5.64 29.87 4.49
N GLY A 189 -6.08 29.23 3.39
CA GLY A 189 -6.76 29.91 2.30
C GLY A 189 -8.05 30.62 2.74
N VAL A 190 -8.82 29.98 3.62
CA VAL A 190 -10.04 30.58 4.20
C VAL A 190 -9.70 31.77 5.10
N GLU A 191 -8.68 31.67 5.94
CA GLU A 191 -8.21 32.76 6.80
C GLU A 191 -7.67 33.95 5.98
N LEU A 192 -7.12 33.67 4.78
CA LEU A 192 -6.70 34.72 3.83
C LEU A 192 -7.83 35.31 3.00
N GLY A 193 -9.08 34.91 3.25
CA GLY A 193 -10.28 35.54 2.66
C GLY A 193 -10.92 34.77 1.49
N LEU A 194 -10.47 33.56 1.18
CA LEU A 194 -11.14 32.71 0.20
C LEU A 194 -12.38 32.03 0.81
N SER A 195 -13.39 31.75 -0.02
CA SER A 195 -14.43 30.81 0.43
C SER A 195 -13.86 29.40 0.59
N ASN A 196 -14.47 28.61 1.48
CA ASN A 196 -14.04 27.21 1.69
C ASN A 196 -14.08 26.39 0.39
N GLU A 197 -15.07 26.60 -0.46
CA GLU A 197 -15.20 25.92 -1.76
C GLU A 197 -14.02 26.27 -2.69
N ILE A 198 -13.68 27.55 -2.80
CA ILE A 198 -12.57 28.02 -3.64
C ILE A 198 -11.24 27.50 -3.09
N ALA A 199 -10.99 27.64 -1.78
CA ALA A 199 -9.77 27.17 -1.12
C ALA A 199 -9.57 25.66 -1.32
N THR A 200 -10.64 24.86 -1.13
CA THR A 200 -10.62 23.41 -1.34
C THR A 200 -10.25 23.05 -2.78
N LYS A 201 -10.93 23.65 -3.75
CA LYS A 201 -10.66 23.38 -5.18
C LYS A 201 -9.24 23.75 -5.56
N LEU A 202 -8.76 24.92 -5.16
CA LEU A 202 -7.41 25.39 -5.46
C LEU A 202 -6.35 24.47 -4.82
N ALA A 203 -6.52 24.07 -3.56
CA ALA A 203 -5.55 23.20 -2.88
C ALA A 203 -5.47 21.82 -3.54
N ILE A 204 -6.60 21.19 -3.86
CA ILE A 204 -6.64 19.85 -4.51
C ILE A 204 -6.01 19.90 -5.90
N GLU A 205 -6.40 20.85 -6.74
CA GLU A 205 -5.86 20.95 -8.11
C GLU A 205 -4.37 21.32 -8.12
N THR A 206 -3.93 22.14 -7.16
CA THR A 206 -2.50 22.49 -7.03
C THR A 206 -1.66 21.28 -6.68
N ILE A 207 -2.07 20.46 -5.69
CA ILE A 207 -1.28 19.27 -5.30
C ILE A 207 -1.31 18.20 -6.40
N SER A 208 -2.47 17.99 -7.04
CA SER A 208 -2.63 17.05 -8.13
C SER A 208 -1.73 17.41 -9.33
N GLY A 209 -1.78 18.68 -9.76
CA GLY A 209 -0.92 19.16 -10.86
C GLY A 209 0.57 19.12 -10.51
N SER A 210 0.94 19.42 -9.27
CA SER A 210 2.33 19.36 -8.82
C SER A 210 2.85 17.92 -8.79
N ALA A 211 2.03 16.97 -8.35
CA ALA A 211 2.38 15.55 -8.39
C ALA A 211 2.56 15.02 -9.82
N ALA A 212 1.67 15.43 -10.74
CA ALA A 212 1.79 15.10 -12.16
C ALA A 212 3.09 15.68 -12.76
N MET A 213 3.44 16.92 -12.43
CA MET A 213 4.72 17.52 -12.87
C MET A 213 5.94 16.75 -12.38
N LEU A 214 5.95 16.30 -11.12
CA LEU A 214 7.02 15.44 -10.58
C LEU A 214 7.15 14.12 -11.33
N LYS A 215 6.04 13.54 -11.75
CA LYS A 215 5.99 12.23 -12.43
C LYS A 215 6.37 12.33 -13.92
N GLU A 216 5.99 13.40 -14.60
CA GLU A 216 6.01 13.48 -16.05
C GLU A 216 7.13 14.38 -16.62
N SER A 217 7.61 15.37 -15.86
CA SER A 217 8.59 16.33 -16.40
C SER A 217 10.02 15.81 -16.52
N GLY A 218 10.34 14.70 -15.86
CA GLY A 218 11.71 14.19 -15.76
C GLY A 218 12.67 15.06 -14.90
N LEU A 219 12.14 16.11 -14.26
CA LEU A 219 12.91 16.99 -13.37
C LEU A 219 12.76 16.57 -11.91
N ASP A 220 13.81 16.77 -11.12
CA ASP A 220 13.76 16.53 -9.68
C ASP A 220 12.95 17.63 -8.95
N ALA A 221 12.51 17.31 -7.73
CA ALA A 221 11.69 18.20 -6.91
C ALA A 221 12.41 19.55 -6.61
N GLN A 222 13.72 19.55 -6.44
CA GLN A 222 14.49 20.76 -6.19
C GLN A 222 14.47 21.70 -7.40
N THR A 223 14.65 21.15 -8.59
CA THR A 223 14.61 21.90 -9.85
C THR A 223 13.21 22.47 -10.10
N LEU A 224 12.15 21.65 -9.93
CA LEU A 224 10.77 22.13 -10.07
C LEU A 224 10.47 23.26 -9.08
N ARG A 225 10.85 23.13 -7.82
CA ARG A 225 10.71 24.19 -6.82
C ARG A 225 11.42 25.47 -7.22
N LYS A 226 12.67 25.40 -7.69
CA LYS A 226 13.44 26.57 -8.17
C LYS A 226 12.74 27.25 -9.34
N ASN A 227 12.20 26.50 -10.27
CA ASN A 227 11.54 27.05 -11.47
C ASN A 227 10.30 27.91 -11.14
N VAL A 228 9.63 27.63 -10.00
CA VAL A 228 8.45 28.39 -9.55
C VAL A 228 8.80 29.42 -8.44
N THR A 229 10.09 29.64 -8.17
CA THR A 229 10.57 30.54 -7.10
C THR A 229 11.38 31.69 -7.68
N SER A 230 10.70 32.79 -8.02
CA SER A 230 11.36 34.01 -8.44
C SER A 230 11.99 34.76 -7.26
N PRO A 231 13.16 35.41 -7.45
CA PRO A 231 13.76 36.20 -6.40
C PRO A 231 12.81 37.31 -5.88
N LYS A 232 12.67 37.41 -4.55
CA LYS A 232 11.76 38.34 -3.87
C LYS A 232 10.27 38.14 -4.21
N GLY A 233 9.91 37.00 -4.82
CA GLY A 233 8.53 36.66 -5.13
C GLY A 233 7.76 36.09 -3.94
N THR A 234 6.45 35.92 -4.12
CA THR A 234 5.56 35.35 -3.08
C THR A 234 5.96 33.94 -2.66
N THR A 235 6.39 33.11 -3.62
CA THR A 235 6.89 31.75 -3.35
C THR A 235 8.16 31.78 -2.50
N ALA A 236 9.10 32.71 -2.79
CA ALA A 236 10.34 32.85 -2.01
C ALA A 236 10.03 33.21 -0.55
N ALA A 237 9.12 34.17 -0.32
CA ALA A 237 8.73 34.57 1.02
C ALA A 237 8.06 33.42 1.81
N ALA A 238 7.21 32.63 1.16
CA ALA A 238 6.58 31.47 1.80
C ALA A 238 7.58 30.37 2.14
N LEU A 239 8.52 30.08 1.24
CA LEU A 239 9.58 29.08 1.48
C LEU A 239 10.57 29.51 2.58
N GLU A 240 10.81 30.82 2.75
CA GLU A 240 11.60 31.37 3.85
C GLU A 240 10.95 31.04 5.21
N VAL A 241 9.63 31.23 5.34
CA VAL A 241 8.91 30.86 6.56
C VAL A 241 9.03 29.37 6.87
N PHE A 242 8.92 28.48 5.86
CA PHE A 242 9.12 27.05 6.07
C PHE A 242 10.55 26.73 6.51
N SER A 243 11.56 27.38 5.91
CA SER A 243 12.97 27.22 6.26
C SER A 243 13.27 27.66 7.69
N ASP A 244 12.80 28.86 8.07
CA ASP A 244 12.99 29.44 9.41
C ASP A 244 12.36 28.59 10.52
N ASN A 245 11.31 27.85 10.20
CA ASN A 245 10.67 26.90 11.10
C ASN A 245 11.18 25.44 10.95
N ASN A 246 12.32 25.25 10.29
CA ASN A 246 12.98 23.94 10.17
C ASN A 246 12.06 22.84 9.63
N PHE A 247 11.33 23.10 8.57
CA PHE A 247 10.34 22.19 7.99
C PHE A 247 10.93 20.81 7.63
N ASP A 248 12.15 20.76 7.10
CA ASP A 248 12.87 19.54 6.78
C ASP A 248 13.16 18.67 8.03
N VAL A 249 13.51 19.30 9.14
CA VAL A 249 13.73 18.62 10.43
C VAL A 249 12.39 18.08 10.96
N LEU A 250 11.32 18.84 10.85
CA LEU A 250 9.98 18.39 11.26
C LEU A 250 9.53 17.17 10.46
N VAL A 251 9.72 17.16 9.14
CA VAL A 251 9.42 16.03 8.28
C VAL A 251 10.23 14.79 8.69
N LEU A 252 11.54 14.95 8.92
CA LEU A 252 12.41 13.87 9.39
C LEU A 252 11.93 13.28 10.74
N GLN A 253 11.57 14.14 11.68
CA GLN A 253 11.07 13.72 12.99
C GLN A 253 9.76 12.93 12.88
N ALA A 254 8.81 13.42 12.07
CA ALA A 254 7.53 12.76 11.84
C ALA A 254 7.71 11.36 11.20
N MET A 255 8.53 11.27 10.15
CA MET A 255 8.82 9.99 9.49
C MET A 255 9.61 9.03 10.39
N SER A 256 10.54 9.54 11.21
CA SER A 256 11.28 8.74 12.17
C SER A 256 10.34 8.14 13.24
N ALA A 257 9.38 8.91 13.72
CA ALA A 257 8.36 8.42 14.64
C ALA A 257 7.49 7.31 14.00
N ALA A 258 7.09 7.48 12.74
CA ALA A 258 6.33 6.48 11.99
C ALA A 258 7.15 5.19 11.79
N LYS A 259 8.43 5.30 11.41
CA LYS A 259 9.33 4.14 11.28
C LYS A 259 9.49 3.40 12.62
N LYS A 260 9.74 4.13 13.70
CA LYS A 260 9.84 3.54 15.04
C LYS A 260 8.56 2.79 15.40
N ARG A 261 7.40 3.39 15.11
CA ARG A 261 6.12 2.74 15.41
C ARG A 261 5.89 1.48 14.56
N ALA A 262 6.32 1.47 13.30
CA ALA A 262 6.28 0.27 12.45
C ALA A 262 7.10 -0.87 13.05
N GLN A 263 8.28 -0.58 13.58
CA GLN A 263 9.14 -1.55 14.29
C GLN A 263 8.52 -2.09 15.57
N GLU A 264 7.81 -1.26 16.33
CA GLU A 264 7.11 -1.68 17.57
C GLU A 264 5.89 -2.58 17.29
N LEU A 265 5.37 -2.59 16.08
CA LEU A 265 4.24 -3.43 15.64
C LEU A 265 4.69 -4.78 15.07
N ALA A 266 6.00 -4.99 14.92
CA ALA A 266 6.61 -6.20 14.34
C ALA A 266 6.43 -7.46 15.22
#